data_c1605fee675cb97cd272c2173db4e99e
#
_entry.id   c1605fee675cb97cd272c2173db4e99e
#
_cell.length_a   1.000
_cell.length_b   1.000
_cell.length_c   1.000
_cell.angle_alpha   90.00
_cell.angle_beta   90.00
_cell.angle_gamma   90.00
#
_symmetry.space_group_name_H-M   'P 1'
#
loop_
_entity.id
_entity.type
_entity.pdbx_description
1 polymer ?
#
loop_
_entity_poly.entity_id
_entity_poly.type
_entity_poly.pdbx_seq_one_letter_code
_entity_poly.pdbx_strand_id
1 'polypeptide(L)'
;MGVYCYYYAHLDGYAVGLREGVRVERGEIIGFVGSTGNSDSGAPHLHFAIFELGPERLWWRGKAIDPYPGLVAAVKHFAGTR
;
A
#
# COMPACT_ATOMS: atom_id res chain seq x y z
N MET A 1 -8.41 5.40 18.45
CA MET A 1 -7.58 4.76 17.40
C MET A 1 -7.81 5.41 16.06
N GLY A 2 -6.74 5.56 15.30
CA GLY A 2 -6.81 6.19 14.00
C GLY A 2 -7.33 5.26 12.91
N VAL A 3 -7.82 5.86 11.85
CA VAL A 3 -8.15 5.17 10.61
C VAL A 3 -7.09 5.56 9.59
N TYR A 4 -6.58 4.57 8.85
CA TYR A 4 -5.46 4.77 7.95
C TYR A 4 -5.83 4.34 6.54
N CYS A 5 -5.25 5.01 5.55
CA CYS A 5 -5.35 4.63 4.15
C CYS A 5 -3.97 4.19 3.68
N TYR A 6 -3.89 3.00 3.11
CA TYR A 6 -2.68 2.50 2.46
C TYR A 6 -2.83 2.72 0.96
N TYR A 7 -1.85 3.38 0.37
CA TYR A 7 -1.87 3.78 -1.02
C TYR A 7 -0.75 3.06 -1.78
N TYR A 8 -1.13 2.37 -2.85
CA TYR A 8 -0.21 1.63 -3.71
C TYR A 8 -0.34 2.17 -5.13
N ALA A 9 0.76 2.51 -5.76
CA ALA A 9 0.75 3.06 -7.10
C ALA A 9 1.76 2.38 -8.02
N HIS A 10 1.59 2.59 -9.31
CA HIS A 10 2.44 2.06 -10.38
C HIS A 10 2.35 0.53 -10.49
N LEU A 11 1.18 -0.02 -10.19
CA LEU A 11 0.93 -1.45 -10.34
C LEU A 11 0.70 -1.78 -11.82
N ASP A 12 1.23 -2.90 -12.28
CA ASP A 12 0.97 -3.41 -13.63
C ASP A 12 -0.42 -4.03 -13.75
N GLY A 13 -0.94 -4.54 -12.67
CA GLY A 13 -2.26 -5.14 -12.67
C GLY A 13 -2.73 -5.44 -11.27
N TYR A 14 -3.99 -5.83 -11.17
CA TYR A 14 -4.62 -6.17 -9.91
C TYR A 14 -4.79 -7.68 -9.79
N ALA A 15 -4.81 -8.16 -8.56
CA ALA A 15 -5.13 -9.57 -8.30
C ALA A 15 -6.53 -9.88 -8.77
N VAL A 16 -6.75 -11.12 -9.17
CA VAL A 16 -8.06 -11.59 -9.61
C VAL A 16 -9.07 -11.42 -8.48
N GLY A 17 -10.21 -10.81 -8.79
CA GLY A 17 -11.25 -10.58 -7.81
C GLY A 17 -11.10 -9.29 -6.99
N LEU A 18 -9.97 -8.59 -7.13
CA LEU A 18 -9.81 -7.30 -6.47
C LEU A 18 -10.70 -6.26 -7.16
N ARG A 19 -11.50 -5.58 -6.38
CA ARG A 19 -12.36 -4.51 -6.87
C ARG A 19 -12.72 -3.58 -5.72
N GLU A 20 -13.24 -2.42 -6.06
CA GLU A 20 -13.67 -1.45 -5.07
C GLU A 20 -14.67 -2.06 -4.10
N GLY A 21 -14.46 -1.82 -2.81
CA GLY A 21 -15.33 -2.31 -1.76
C GLY A 21 -14.98 -3.71 -1.26
N VAL A 22 -14.09 -4.44 -1.92
CA VAL A 22 -13.73 -5.78 -1.47
C VAL A 22 -12.80 -5.70 -0.25
N ARG A 23 -13.00 -6.59 0.70
CA ARG A 23 -12.14 -6.69 1.88
C ARG A 23 -10.89 -7.49 1.53
N VAL A 24 -9.74 -7.02 2.01
CA VAL A 24 -8.48 -7.75 1.90
C VAL A 24 -7.88 -7.98 3.28
N GLU A 25 -7.08 -9.01 3.40
CA GLU A 25 -6.43 -9.36 4.64
C GLU A 25 -4.93 -9.16 4.55
N ARG A 26 -4.29 -9.10 5.72
CA ARG A 26 -2.84 -8.95 5.78
C ARG A 26 -2.16 -10.10 5.03
N GLY A 27 -1.21 -9.75 4.16
CA GLY A 27 -0.46 -10.73 3.38
C GLY A 27 -1.15 -11.19 2.11
N GLU A 28 -2.37 -10.76 1.88
CA GLU A 28 -3.08 -11.11 0.64
C GLU A 28 -2.49 -10.34 -0.55
N ILE A 29 -2.33 -11.02 -1.68
CA ILE A 29 -1.84 -10.40 -2.90
C ILE A 29 -2.94 -9.50 -3.46
N ILE A 30 -2.63 -8.21 -3.65
CA ILE A 30 -3.58 -7.24 -4.21
C ILE A 30 -3.24 -6.83 -5.63
N GLY A 31 -2.00 -7.06 -6.05
CA GLY A 31 -1.58 -6.66 -7.38
C GLY A 31 -0.13 -6.97 -7.63
N PHE A 32 0.40 -6.45 -8.72
CA PHE A 32 1.75 -6.73 -9.18
C PHE A 32 2.50 -5.44 -9.42
N VAL A 33 3.73 -5.37 -8.90
CA VAL A 33 4.58 -4.19 -9.05
C VAL A 33 4.89 -3.95 -10.52
N GLY A 34 4.81 -2.70 -10.93
CA GLY A 34 5.07 -2.31 -12.30
C GLY A 34 5.62 -0.90 -12.38
N SER A 35 5.43 -0.28 -13.54
CA SER A 35 5.92 1.06 -13.82
C SER A 35 4.86 1.92 -14.51
N THR A 36 3.58 1.66 -14.22
CA THR A 36 2.48 2.41 -14.79
C THR A 36 2.38 3.81 -14.17
N GLY A 37 1.59 4.66 -14.81
CA GLY A 37 1.39 6.03 -14.34
C GLY A 37 2.59 6.91 -14.58
N ASN A 38 2.98 7.68 -13.58
CA ASN A 38 4.07 8.65 -13.67
C ASN A 38 5.45 8.08 -13.34
N SER A 39 5.57 6.77 -13.19
CA SER A 39 6.85 6.17 -12.88
C SER A 39 7.72 6.01 -14.12
N ASP A 40 9.02 5.87 -13.91
CA ASP A 40 9.95 5.57 -14.98
C ASP A 40 9.69 4.15 -15.50
N SER A 41 9.35 4.02 -16.76
CA SER A 41 9.01 2.74 -17.39
C SER A 41 10.17 1.75 -17.43
N GLY A 42 11.40 2.24 -17.31
CA GLY A 42 12.58 1.38 -17.29
C GLY A 42 12.89 0.76 -15.94
N ALA A 43 12.18 1.15 -14.88
CA ALA A 43 12.48 0.72 -13.51
C ALA A 43 11.18 0.44 -12.73
N PRO A 44 10.62 -0.76 -12.88
CA PRO A 44 9.43 -1.13 -12.10
C PRO A 44 9.66 -0.95 -10.60
N HIS A 45 8.74 -0.28 -9.94
CA HIS A 45 8.83 -0.05 -8.51
C HIS A 45 7.45 0.21 -7.92
N LEU A 46 7.33 0.00 -6.62
CA LEU A 46 6.11 0.30 -5.88
C LEU A 46 6.21 1.67 -5.23
N HIS A 47 5.23 2.52 -5.50
CA HIS A 47 5.01 3.72 -4.71
C HIS A 47 4.03 3.37 -3.60
N PHE A 48 4.47 3.48 -2.35
CA PHE A 48 3.67 3.13 -1.19
C PHE A 48 3.61 4.31 -0.23
N ALA A 49 2.40 4.61 0.25
CA ALA A 49 2.19 5.66 1.22
C ALA A 49 1.13 5.26 2.23
N ILE A 50 1.22 5.83 3.42
CA ILE A 50 0.22 5.67 4.47
C ILE A 50 -0.27 7.05 4.86
N PHE A 51 -1.59 7.21 4.94
CA PHE A 51 -2.22 8.45 5.38
C PHE A 51 -3.09 8.18 6.59
N GLU A 52 -2.94 8.99 7.63
CA GLU A 52 -3.89 9.01 8.74
C GLU A 52 -5.08 9.86 8.33
N LEU A 53 -6.28 9.29 8.39
CA LEU A 53 -7.48 9.95 7.91
C LEU A 53 -8.12 10.80 9.01
N GLY A 54 -8.68 11.94 8.60
CA GLY A 54 -9.52 12.74 9.47
C GLY A 54 -10.94 12.19 9.58
N PRO A 55 -11.83 12.90 10.28
CA PRO A 55 -13.22 12.45 10.48
C PRO A 55 -13.99 12.20 9.18
N GLU A 56 -13.68 12.97 8.14
CA GLU A 56 -14.33 12.82 6.82
C GLU A 56 -13.83 11.60 6.06
N ARG A 57 -12.73 10.98 6.50
CA ARG A 57 -12.12 9.77 5.90
C ARG A 57 -11.82 9.90 4.41
N LEU A 58 -11.34 11.07 4.01
CA LEU A 58 -10.92 11.34 2.63
C LEU A 58 -9.40 11.21 2.57
N TRP A 59 -8.90 10.25 1.79
CA TRP A 59 -7.47 9.93 1.79
C TRP A 59 -6.61 11.12 1.31
N TRP A 60 -7.12 11.91 0.35
CA TRP A 60 -6.38 13.07 -0.16
C TRP A 60 -6.31 14.24 0.82
N ARG A 61 -7.05 14.17 1.93
CA ARG A 61 -6.96 15.11 3.05
C ARG A 61 -6.30 14.49 4.27
N GLY A 62 -5.79 13.28 4.10
CA GLY A 62 -5.11 12.59 5.18
C GLY A 62 -3.73 13.16 5.44
N LYS A 63 -3.21 12.89 6.63
CA LYS A 63 -1.87 13.27 7.00
C LYS A 63 -0.92 12.13 6.62
N ALA A 64 0.05 12.41 5.75
CA ALA A 64 1.05 11.42 5.38
C ALA A 64 1.92 11.10 6.59
N ILE A 65 2.17 9.82 6.81
CA ILE A 65 3.06 9.36 7.87
C ILE A 65 4.21 8.55 7.26
N ASP A 66 5.32 8.50 7.98
CA ASP A 66 6.49 7.75 7.54
C ASP A 66 6.20 6.25 7.69
N PRO A 67 6.17 5.47 6.58
CA PRO A 67 5.90 4.04 6.67
C PRO A 67 7.10 3.22 7.12
N TYR A 68 8.28 3.81 7.21
CA TYR A 68 9.53 3.07 7.43
C TYR A 68 9.53 2.23 8.71
N PRO A 69 9.15 2.76 9.88
CA PRO A 69 9.16 1.94 11.10
C PRO A 69 8.29 0.70 10.99
N GLY A 70 7.09 0.84 10.41
CA GLY A 70 6.18 -0.29 10.21
C GLY A 70 6.73 -1.32 9.23
N LEU A 71 7.36 -0.86 8.15
CA LEU A 71 7.96 -1.76 7.16
C LEU A 71 9.14 -2.53 7.75
N VAL A 72 9.97 -1.88 8.55
CA VAL A 72 11.08 -2.56 9.23
C VAL A 72 10.56 -3.63 10.17
N ALA A 73 9.54 -3.32 10.95
CA ALA A 73 8.92 -4.30 11.86
C ALA A 73 8.35 -5.49 11.09
N ALA A 74 7.68 -5.24 9.97
CA ALA A 74 7.12 -6.30 9.13
C ALA A 74 8.20 -7.21 8.55
N VAL A 75 9.30 -6.65 8.07
CA VAL A 75 10.43 -7.43 7.54
C VAL A 75 11.02 -8.32 8.62
N LYS A 76 11.22 -7.79 9.82
CA LYS A 76 11.73 -8.56 10.94
C LYS A 76 10.78 -9.70 11.31
N HIS A 77 9.48 -9.46 11.29
CA HIS A 77 8.48 -10.47 11.58
C HIS A 77 8.56 -11.64 10.59
N PHE A 78 8.56 -11.33 9.29
CA PHE A 78 8.61 -12.35 8.26
C PHE A 78 9.93 -13.12 8.27
N ALA A 79 11.04 -12.45 8.52
CA ALA A 79 12.35 -13.11 8.64
C ALA A 79 12.36 -14.08 9.81
N GLY A 80 11.68 -13.74 10.92
CA GLY A 80 11.60 -14.58 12.10
C GLY A 80 10.70 -15.79 11.95
N THR A 81 9.81 -15.82 10.96
CA THR A 81 8.88 -16.92 10.74
C THR A 81 9.34 -17.96 9.73
N ARG A 82 10.48 -17.74 9.14
CA ARG A 82 11.04 -18.67 8.14
C ARG A 82 11.79 -19.84 8.74
#